data_3424c493afc726132b5f0015ba7d2834
#
_entry.id   3424c493afc726132b5f0015ba7d2834
#
_cell.length_a   1.000
_cell.length_b   1.000
_cell.length_c   1.000
_cell.angle_alpha   90.00
_cell.angle_beta   90.00
_cell.angle_gamma   90.00
#
_symmetry.space_group_name_H-M   'P 1'
#
loop_
_entity.id
_entity.type
_entity.pdbx_description
1 polymer ?
#
loop_
_entity_poly.entity_id
_entity_poly.type
_entity_poly.pdbx_seq_one_letter_code
_entity_poly.pdbx_strand_id
1 'polypeptide(L)'
;MENVVNFMNYPAVFNNTPFYEEFYDHLENSKGINKAEYNLIISKRDVALYVNNNMIPHAGFKITNLKKYFGIKGKGQNLLNSFMEIFNQYFELKNEMIEKAKIGPVEITAF
;
A
#
# COMPACT_ATOMS: atom_id res chain seq x y z
N MET A 1 -8.52 25.95 10.81
CA MET A 1 -8.42 25.03 9.66
C MET A 1 -8.25 23.61 10.18
N GLU A 2 -9.12 22.72 9.73
CA GLU A 2 -9.05 21.35 10.17
C GLU A 2 -7.86 20.62 9.56
N ASN A 3 -7.21 19.81 10.37
CA ASN A 3 -6.05 19.02 9.96
C ASN A 3 -6.53 17.64 9.50
N VAL A 4 -7.00 17.55 8.26
CA VAL A 4 -7.73 16.40 7.74
C VAL A 4 -6.98 15.77 6.58
N VAL A 5 -6.93 14.43 6.57
CA VAL A 5 -6.49 13.63 5.42
C VAL A 5 -7.71 12.87 4.89
N ASN A 6 -7.99 13.03 3.60
CA ASN A 6 -9.10 12.34 2.96
C ASN A 6 -8.60 11.15 2.15
N PHE A 7 -8.95 9.94 2.58
CA PHE A 7 -8.54 8.70 1.93
C PHE A 7 -9.10 8.55 0.51
N MET A 8 -10.16 9.29 0.17
CA MET A 8 -10.70 9.27 -1.19
C MET A 8 -9.73 9.84 -2.22
N ASN A 9 -8.73 10.60 -1.78
CA ASN A 9 -7.67 11.08 -2.66
C ASN A 9 -6.64 10.00 -2.99
N TYR A 10 -6.75 8.84 -2.35
CA TYR A 10 -5.81 7.72 -2.50
C TYR A 10 -6.58 6.43 -2.81
N PRO A 11 -7.31 6.37 -3.94
CA PRO A 11 -8.20 5.24 -4.22
C PRO A 11 -7.48 3.90 -4.41
N ALA A 12 -6.21 3.92 -4.78
CA ALA A 12 -5.45 2.68 -4.91
C ALA A 12 -5.11 2.07 -3.55
N VAL A 13 -5.12 2.86 -2.47
CA VAL A 13 -4.90 2.41 -1.10
C VAL A 13 -6.22 2.15 -0.39
N PHE A 14 -7.18 3.07 -0.53
CA PHE A 14 -8.48 2.98 0.11
C PHE A 14 -9.41 2.09 -0.70
N ASN A 15 -9.38 0.79 -0.40
CA ASN A 15 -10.20 -0.22 -1.06
C ASN A 15 -10.37 -1.43 -0.14
N ASN A 16 -11.18 -2.42 -0.56
CA ASN A 16 -11.46 -3.60 0.25
C ASN A 16 -10.41 -4.70 0.07
N THR A 17 -9.15 -4.39 0.32
CA THR A 17 -8.06 -5.35 0.18
C THR A 17 -7.48 -5.71 1.54
N PRO A 18 -6.86 -6.90 1.66
CA PRO A 18 -6.11 -7.24 2.87
C PRO A 18 -5.02 -6.22 3.21
N PHE A 19 -4.38 -5.64 2.18
CA PHE A 19 -3.40 -4.57 2.37
C PHE A 19 -4.00 -3.38 3.12
N TYR A 20 -5.15 -2.90 2.64
CA TYR A 20 -5.80 -1.76 3.29
C TYR A 20 -6.25 -2.11 4.71
N GLU A 21 -6.78 -3.31 4.91
CA GLU A 21 -7.24 -3.74 6.24
C GLU A 21 -6.10 -3.78 7.25
N GLU A 22 -4.93 -4.29 6.86
CA GLU A 22 -3.76 -4.30 7.73
C GLU A 22 -3.24 -2.89 8.01
N PHE A 23 -3.26 -2.03 7.01
CA PHE A 23 -2.86 -0.64 7.17
C PHE A 23 -3.79 0.10 8.13
N TYR A 24 -5.10 -0.05 7.96
CA TYR A 24 -6.10 0.59 8.81
C TYR A 24 -5.99 0.09 10.25
N ASP A 25 -5.80 -1.21 10.42
CA ASP A 25 -5.62 -1.80 11.75
C ASP A 25 -4.40 -1.21 12.46
N HIS A 26 -3.30 -1.03 11.73
CA HIS A 26 -2.11 -0.39 12.28
C HIS A 26 -2.39 1.06 12.72
N LEU A 27 -3.16 1.81 11.92
CA LEU A 27 -3.53 3.18 12.27
C LEU A 27 -4.34 3.25 13.56
N GLU A 28 -5.27 2.31 13.76
CA GLU A 28 -6.11 2.27 14.96
C GLU A 28 -5.34 1.85 16.21
N ASN A 29 -4.51 0.83 16.07
CA ASN A 29 -3.86 0.22 17.23
C ASN A 29 -2.49 0.81 17.54
N SER A 30 -1.83 1.39 16.57
CA SER A 30 -0.54 2.09 16.70
C SER A 30 0.56 1.28 17.40
N LYS A 31 0.46 -0.05 17.36
CA LYS A 31 1.39 -0.94 18.05
C LYS A 31 2.13 -1.83 17.05
N GLY A 32 3.44 -1.95 17.28
CA GLY A 32 4.27 -2.87 16.54
C GLY A 32 4.60 -2.38 15.13
N ILE A 33 5.00 -3.34 14.29
CA ILE A 33 5.44 -3.07 12.93
C ILE A 33 4.22 -2.84 12.03
N ASN A 34 4.31 -1.86 11.15
CA ASN A 34 3.31 -1.68 10.09
C ASN A 34 3.50 -2.76 9.04
N LYS A 35 2.75 -3.85 9.18
CA LYS A 35 2.86 -5.01 8.27
C LYS A 35 2.51 -4.67 6.84
N ALA A 36 1.53 -3.80 6.64
CA ALA A 36 1.12 -3.37 5.30
C ALA A 36 2.28 -2.67 4.59
N GLU A 37 2.94 -1.74 5.25
CA GLU A 37 4.09 -1.04 4.67
C GLU A 37 5.25 -1.99 4.42
N TYR A 38 5.55 -2.87 5.36
CA TYR A 38 6.61 -3.86 5.21
C TYR A 38 6.36 -4.75 3.99
N ASN A 39 5.14 -5.27 3.86
CA ASN A 39 4.77 -6.09 2.73
C ASN A 39 4.84 -5.32 1.41
N LEU A 40 4.46 -4.06 1.42
CA LEU A 40 4.52 -3.21 0.23
C LEU A 40 5.96 -3.02 -0.25
N ILE A 41 6.87 -2.73 0.67
CA ILE A 41 8.29 -2.50 0.36
C ILE A 41 8.95 -3.77 -0.19
N ILE A 42 8.72 -4.91 0.45
CA ILE A 42 9.25 -6.19 -0.02
C ILE A 42 8.68 -6.54 -1.39
N SER A 43 7.38 -6.35 -1.57
CA SER A 43 6.70 -6.72 -2.79
C SER A 43 7.14 -5.88 -3.99
N LYS A 44 7.63 -4.67 -3.77
CA LYS A 44 8.18 -3.86 -4.87
C LYS A 44 9.31 -4.59 -5.58
N ARG A 45 10.25 -5.13 -4.82
CA ARG A 45 11.35 -5.92 -5.36
C ARG A 45 10.84 -7.18 -6.03
N ASP A 46 9.94 -7.90 -5.35
CA ASP A 46 9.44 -9.19 -5.82
C ASP A 46 8.67 -9.07 -7.12
N VAL A 47 7.79 -8.06 -7.23
CA VAL A 47 7.03 -7.81 -8.45
C VAL A 47 7.96 -7.43 -9.61
N ALA A 48 8.94 -6.57 -9.35
CA ALA A 48 9.90 -6.15 -10.37
C ALA A 48 10.71 -7.34 -10.90
N LEU A 49 11.18 -8.22 -10.01
CA LEU A 49 11.91 -9.42 -10.42
C LEU A 49 11.01 -10.36 -11.24
N TYR A 50 9.79 -10.56 -10.79
CA TYR A 50 8.85 -11.42 -11.48
C TYR A 50 8.49 -10.91 -12.87
N VAL A 51 8.21 -9.60 -13.00
CA VAL A 51 7.76 -8.99 -14.25
C VAL A 51 8.92 -8.77 -15.23
N ASN A 52 10.02 -8.20 -14.74
CA ASN A 52 11.12 -7.79 -15.63
C ASN A 52 12.08 -8.92 -15.96
N ASN A 53 12.33 -9.83 -15.01
CA ASN A 53 13.33 -10.87 -15.15
C ASN A 53 12.73 -12.27 -15.26
N ASN A 54 11.41 -12.40 -15.18
CA ASN A 54 10.71 -13.67 -15.17
C ASN A 54 11.26 -14.62 -14.10
N MET A 55 11.62 -14.08 -12.95
CA MET A 55 12.21 -14.83 -11.85
C MET A 55 11.19 -15.02 -10.73
N ILE A 56 11.30 -16.16 -10.04
CA ILE A 56 10.60 -16.37 -8.77
C ILE A 56 11.51 -15.82 -7.67
N PRO A 57 11.10 -14.75 -6.97
CA PRO A 57 11.97 -14.05 -6.01
C PRO A 57 12.43 -14.91 -4.83
N HIS A 58 11.59 -15.84 -4.39
CA HIS A 58 11.92 -16.74 -3.28
C HIS A 58 10.99 -17.96 -3.33
N ALA A 59 11.35 -19.02 -2.59
CA ALA A 59 10.67 -20.31 -2.67
C ALA A 59 9.17 -20.26 -2.32
N GLY A 60 8.78 -19.39 -1.41
CA GLY A 60 7.37 -19.24 -1.00
C GLY A 60 6.55 -18.27 -1.83
N PHE A 61 7.15 -17.65 -2.86
CA PHE A 61 6.47 -16.64 -3.64
C PHE A 61 5.38 -17.24 -4.52
N LYS A 62 4.18 -16.65 -4.45
CA LYS A 62 3.05 -16.99 -5.32
C LYS A 62 2.40 -15.70 -5.79
N ILE A 63 2.42 -15.47 -7.10
CA ILE A 63 1.86 -14.24 -7.67
C ILE A 63 0.36 -14.12 -7.39
N THR A 64 -0.36 -15.24 -7.31
CA THR A 64 -1.79 -15.21 -7.00
C THR A 64 -2.07 -14.66 -5.60
N ASN A 65 -1.21 -14.99 -4.64
CA ASN A 65 -1.34 -14.46 -3.27
C ASN A 65 -1.06 -12.96 -3.23
N LEU A 66 -0.05 -12.51 -3.97
CA LEU A 66 0.28 -11.09 -4.06
C LEU A 66 -0.87 -10.31 -4.68
N LYS A 67 -1.45 -10.82 -5.76
CA LYS A 67 -2.58 -10.18 -6.42
C LYS A 67 -3.79 -10.05 -5.48
N LYS A 68 -4.06 -11.08 -4.70
CA LYS A 68 -5.16 -11.06 -3.72
C LYS A 68 -4.89 -10.05 -2.60
N TYR A 69 -3.67 -10.01 -2.11
CA TYR A 69 -3.31 -9.12 -1.01
C TYR A 69 -3.48 -7.65 -1.38
N PHE A 70 -3.04 -7.28 -2.58
CA PHE A 70 -3.10 -5.89 -3.05
C PHE A 70 -4.35 -5.59 -3.89
N GLY A 71 -5.15 -6.59 -4.22
CA GLY A 71 -6.36 -6.41 -5.02
C GLY A 71 -6.08 -5.98 -6.45
N ILE A 72 -4.98 -6.47 -7.05
CA ILE A 72 -4.58 -6.09 -8.41
C ILE A 72 -4.71 -7.26 -9.36
N LYS A 73 -4.79 -6.94 -10.66
CA LYS A 73 -4.96 -7.90 -11.73
C LYS A 73 -3.98 -7.61 -12.86
N GLY A 74 -3.91 -8.53 -13.80
CA GLY A 74 -3.09 -8.35 -15.00
C GLY A 74 -1.80 -9.13 -14.95
N LYS A 75 -0.97 -8.93 -15.97
CA LYS A 75 0.33 -9.58 -16.13
C LYS A 75 1.33 -8.59 -16.69
N GLY A 76 2.62 -8.95 -16.56
CA GLY A 76 3.70 -8.18 -17.14
C GLY A 76 3.70 -6.74 -16.67
N GLN A 77 3.92 -5.82 -17.60
CA GLN A 77 4.03 -4.40 -17.26
C GLN A 77 2.74 -3.84 -16.66
N ASN A 78 1.57 -4.32 -17.06
CA ASN A 78 0.30 -3.87 -16.50
C ASN A 78 0.20 -4.19 -15.02
N LEU A 79 0.65 -5.38 -14.62
CA LEU A 79 0.68 -5.77 -13.21
C LEU A 79 1.63 -4.88 -12.41
N LEU A 80 2.82 -4.62 -12.95
CA LEU A 80 3.80 -3.76 -12.29
C LEU A 80 3.28 -2.33 -12.15
N ASN A 81 2.63 -1.81 -13.20
CA ASN A 81 2.05 -0.47 -13.16
C ASN A 81 0.96 -0.35 -12.08
N SER A 82 0.08 -1.35 -12.00
CA SER A 82 -0.97 -1.38 -10.96
C SER A 82 -0.37 -1.42 -9.56
N PHE A 83 0.67 -2.22 -9.37
CA PHE A 83 1.37 -2.28 -8.10
C PHE A 83 2.02 -0.93 -7.74
N MET A 84 2.71 -0.32 -8.70
CA MET A 84 3.39 0.96 -8.46
C MET A 84 2.41 2.09 -8.18
N GLU A 85 1.21 2.03 -8.71
CA GLU A 85 0.16 3.00 -8.36
C GLU A 85 -0.17 2.93 -6.86
N ILE A 86 -0.33 1.72 -6.32
CA ILE A 86 -0.55 1.53 -4.89
C ILE A 86 0.66 2.04 -4.09
N PHE A 87 1.85 1.66 -4.50
CA PHE A 87 3.09 2.05 -3.83
C PHE A 87 3.23 3.56 -3.74
N ASN A 88 3.05 4.24 -4.88
CA ASN A 88 3.20 5.69 -4.94
C ASN A 88 2.11 6.41 -4.12
N GLN A 89 0.86 5.98 -4.25
CA GLN A 89 -0.22 6.58 -3.48
C GLN A 89 -0.05 6.37 -1.98
N TYR A 90 0.41 5.19 -1.58
CA TYR A 90 0.65 4.92 -0.17
C TYR A 90 1.68 5.89 0.44
N PHE A 91 2.80 6.09 -0.25
CA PHE A 91 3.85 6.97 0.27
C PHE A 91 3.47 8.45 0.18
N GLU A 92 2.67 8.85 -0.81
CA GLU A 92 2.09 10.19 -0.84
C GLU A 92 1.17 10.41 0.37
N LEU A 93 0.31 9.44 0.65
CA LEU A 93 -0.58 9.47 1.82
C LEU A 93 0.23 9.55 3.11
N LYS A 94 1.24 8.71 3.25
CA LYS A 94 2.09 8.69 4.44
C LYS A 94 2.77 10.04 4.66
N ASN A 95 3.31 10.63 3.60
CA ASN A 95 3.97 11.93 3.68
C ASN A 95 2.98 13.03 4.08
N GLU A 96 1.78 13.01 3.53
CA GLU A 96 0.73 13.96 3.92
C GLU A 96 0.39 13.82 5.40
N MET A 97 0.25 12.59 5.88
CA MET A 97 -0.04 12.34 7.30
C MET A 97 1.08 12.85 8.20
N ILE A 98 2.34 12.62 7.83
CA ILE A 98 3.50 13.08 8.59
C ILE A 98 3.53 14.59 8.65
N GLU A 99 3.35 15.27 7.52
CA GLU A 99 3.37 16.73 7.47
C GLU A 99 2.24 17.33 8.31
N LYS A 100 1.05 16.78 8.23
CA LYS A 100 -0.09 17.26 9.00
C LYS A 100 0.05 16.95 10.49
N ALA A 101 0.71 15.84 10.84
CA ALA A 101 0.96 15.50 12.24
C ALA A 101 1.88 16.51 12.93
N LYS A 102 2.73 17.21 12.17
CA LYS A 102 3.59 18.27 12.71
C LYS A 102 2.78 19.50 13.16
N ILE A 103 1.60 19.69 12.58
CA ILE A 103 0.71 20.82 12.91
C ILE A 103 -0.14 20.48 14.13
N GLY A 104 -0.55 19.24 14.28
CA GLY A 104 -1.40 18.80 15.39
C GLY A 104 -2.09 17.48 15.07
N PRO A 105 -3.10 17.10 15.85
CA PRO A 105 -3.83 15.86 15.62
C PRO A 105 -4.42 15.82 14.21
N VAL A 106 -4.30 14.65 13.56
CA VAL A 106 -4.79 14.46 12.20
C VAL A 106 -6.13 13.74 12.24
N GLU A 107 -7.12 14.31 11.57
CA GLU A 107 -8.42 13.69 11.39
C GLU A 107 -8.44 12.99 10.03
N ILE A 108 -8.94 11.75 9.99
CA ILE A 108 -9.00 10.95 8.77
C ILE A 108 -10.45 10.85 8.32
N THR A 109 -10.68 11.16 7.05
CA THR A 109 -12.00 11.00 6.43
C THR A 109 -11.90 10.05 5.24
N ALA A 110 -13.04 9.48 4.84
CA ALA A 110 -13.12 8.54 3.73
C ALA A 110 -14.24 8.91 2.77
N PHE A 111 -14.56 10.19 2.69
CA PHE A 111 -15.62 10.69 1.80
C PHE A 111 -15.33 12.10 1.32
#